data_b8721b2221011fed674e724d6420bb0b
#
_entry.id   b8721b2221011fed674e724d6420bb0b
#
_cell.length_a   1.000
_cell.length_b   1.000
_cell.length_c   1.000
_cell.angle_alpha   90.00
_cell.angle_beta   90.00
_cell.angle_gamma   90.00
#
_symmetry.space_group_name_H-M   'P 1'
#
loop_
_entity.id
_entity.type
_entity.pdbx_description
1 polymer ?
#
loop_
_entity_poly.entity_id
_entity_poly.type
_entity_poly.pdbx_seq_one_letter_code
_entity_poly.pdbx_strand_id
1 'polypeptide(L)'
;MAFAGLKKQINKANQYVTEKMGGAEGTKLDLDFVEMERKTDVTCELVEELQTKTKEFLQPNPTARAKMAAVKGISKLSGQAKSNTYPQPEGVLGDCMLHYGKKLGEDTVFSQCLIEMGESLKQMADIKYSLDDNIKQNFLEPLHHLQTKDLKEVMHHRKKLQGRRLDFDCKRRRQAKGAHIPDEEIRQAEDKFAESLSLAQIGMFNLLDNDVEQVAQLSFFAEGLLEYHQQCTEILKGLVSTLMDKKEEAVNRPKMEFVPKTLADLNIEGIDLNGRRYGSTQSLSHPRHRLPPSSSVGDLSTSDPFKAWEAPAPTRIRPAPGFIPNPAPRSQFNGRDPWTASPLPSPVKSPARTPVAPSKGPCCTALYDFDAENQGELGFKENDVITLISKVDENWFEGSVNGKTGYFPISYVQVTVPLPNM
;
A
#
# COMPACT_ATOMS: atom_id res chain seq x y z
N MET A 1 17.62 -24.78 40.44
CA MET A 1 17.26 -23.37 40.23
C MET A 1 15.98 -23.19 39.38
N ALA A 2 15.68 -24.03 38.37
CA ALA A 2 14.51 -23.89 37.48
C ALA A 2 13.14 -23.92 38.22
N PHE A 3 12.97 -24.77 39.22
CA PHE A 3 11.70 -24.88 39.98
C PHE A 3 11.35 -23.63 40.81
N ALA A 4 12.34 -22.89 41.33
CA ALA A 4 12.08 -21.66 42.09
C ALA A 4 11.57 -20.54 41.17
N GLY A 5 12.08 -20.45 39.94
CA GLY A 5 11.61 -19.51 38.92
C GLY A 5 10.17 -19.81 38.49
N LEU A 6 9.84 -21.07 38.21
CA LEU A 6 8.48 -21.52 37.85
C LEU A 6 7.49 -21.22 38.96
N LYS A 7 7.80 -21.54 40.22
CA LYS A 7 6.95 -21.24 41.38
C LYS A 7 6.69 -19.71 41.51
N LYS A 8 7.68 -18.88 41.24
CA LYS A 8 7.54 -17.43 41.25
C LYS A 8 6.58 -16.95 40.15
N GLN A 9 6.67 -17.49 38.93
CA GLN A 9 5.73 -17.16 37.84
C GLN A 9 4.30 -17.60 38.14
N ILE A 10 4.10 -18.81 38.67
CA ILE A 10 2.78 -19.30 39.09
C ILE A 10 2.17 -18.39 40.16
N ASN A 11 2.95 -17.96 41.16
CA ASN A 11 2.50 -17.06 42.20
C ASN A 11 2.06 -15.70 41.65
N LYS A 12 2.79 -15.14 40.69
CA LYS A 12 2.42 -13.89 40.00
C LYS A 12 1.14 -14.06 39.18
N ALA A 13 1.02 -15.14 38.43
CA ALA A 13 -0.19 -15.44 37.67
C ALA A 13 -1.41 -15.57 38.59
N ASN A 14 -1.29 -16.30 39.71
CA ASN A 14 -2.36 -16.43 40.69
C ASN A 14 -2.71 -15.07 41.33
N GLN A 15 -1.73 -14.21 41.61
CA GLN A 15 -1.99 -12.86 42.12
C GLN A 15 -2.78 -12.05 41.11
N TYR A 16 -2.36 -12.03 39.86
CA TYR A 16 -3.03 -11.31 38.77
C TYR A 16 -4.48 -11.79 38.59
N VAL A 17 -4.71 -13.11 38.53
CA VAL A 17 -6.06 -13.67 38.42
C VAL A 17 -6.92 -13.31 39.62
N THR A 18 -6.35 -13.37 40.83
CA THR A 18 -7.09 -13.03 42.06
C THR A 18 -7.46 -11.55 42.10
N GLU A 19 -6.60 -10.66 41.64
CA GLU A 19 -6.91 -9.24 41.46
C GLU A 19 -8.05 -9.00 40.47
N LYS A 20 -7.97 -9.63 39.29
CA LYS A 20 -9.02 -9.54 38.27
C LYS A 20 -10.37 -10.08 38.72
N MET A 21 -10.39 -11.11 39.56
CA MET A 21 -11.61 -11.70 40.10
C MET A 21 -12.14 -10.99 41.36
N GLY A 22 -11.52 -9.88 41.77
CA GLY A 22 -11.92 -9.12 42.94
C GLY A 22 -11.60 -9.77 44.30
N GLY A 23 -10.83 -10.86 44.30
CA GLY A 23 -10.42 -11.61 45.51
C GLY A 23 -9.18 -11.05 46.23
N ALA A 24 -8.53 -10.05 45.65
CA ALA A 24 -7.42 -9.32 46.25
C ALA A 24 -7.37 -7.90 45.69
N GLU A 25 -6.98 -6.95 46.55
CA GLU A 25 -6.67 -5.59 46.12
C GLU A 25 -5.16 -5.49 45.84
N GLY A 26 -4.80 -5.10 44.63
CA GLY A 26 -3.42 -4.82 44.24
C GLY A 26 -3.01 -3.40 44.61
N THR A 27 -1.73 -3.15 44.75
CA THR A 27 -1.20 -1.78 44.95
C THR A 27 -1.61 -0.92 43.76
N LYS A 28 -2.39 0.15 44.05
CA LYS A 28 -2.82 1.13 43.05
C LYS A 28 -1.70 2.13 42.80
N LEU A 29 -1.46 2.42 41.54
CA LEU A 29 -0.58 3.51 41.12
C LEU A 29 -1.39 4.81 41.09
N ASP A 30 -0.71 5.95 41.25
CA ASP A 30 -1.36 7.26 41.25
C ASP A 30 -1.97 7.60 39.85
N LEU A 31 -2.81 8.63 39.86
CA LEU A 31 -3.53 9.05 38.66
C LEU A 31 -2.58 9.59 37.58
N ASP A 32 -1.50 10.25 37.99
CA ASP A 32 -0.52 10.84 37.08
C ASP A 32 0.25 9.72 36.35
N PHE A 33 0.58 8.64 37.06
CA PHE A 33 1.19 7.45 36.46
C PHE A 33 0.25 6.79 35.43
N VAL A 34 -1.02 6.61 35.78
CA VAL A 34 -2.03 6.02 34.90
C VAL A 34 -2.23 6.87 33.65
N GLU A 35 -2.23 8.19 33.80
CA GLU A 35 -2.33 9.10 32.66
C GLU A 35 -1.09 9.07 31.76
N MET A 36 0.12 8.95 32.33
CA MET A 36 1.33 8.72 31.55
C MET A 36 1.29 7.37 30.81
N GLU A 37 0.79 6.31 31.44
CA GLU A 37 0.58 5.01 30.78
C GLU A 37 -0.35 5.15 29.59
N ARG A 38 -1.50 5.79 29.75
CA ARG A 38 -2.47 6.03 28.69
C ARG A 38 -1.86 6.81 27.51
N LYS A 39 -1.15 7.91 27.80
CA LYS A 39 -0.48 8.71 26.77
C LYS A 39 0.59 7.90 26.04
N THR A 40 1.35 7.09 26.75
CA THR A 40 2.36 6.20 26.16
C THR A 40 1.72 5.18 25.23
N ASP A 41 0.59 4.58 25.59
CA ASP A 41 -0.14 3.64 24.73
C ASP A 41 -0.63 4.32 23.45
N VAL A 42 -1.23 5.52 23.57
CA VAL A 42 -1.63 6.34 22.42
C VAL A 42 -0.43 6.70 21.53
N THR A 43 0.74 7.00 22.11
CA THR A 43 1.96 7.27 21.35
C THR A 43 2.44 6.04 20.57
N CYS A 44 2.32 4.83 21.17
CA CYS A 44 2.64 3.58 20.47
C CYS A 44 1.74 3.40 19.23
N GLU A 45 0.43 3.54 19.39
CA GLU A 45 -0.56 3.43 18.31
C GLU A 45 -0.31 4.51 17.23
N LEU A 46 -0.10 5.75 17.65
CA LEU A 46 0.16 6.87 16.75
C LEU A 46 1.39 6.63 15.87
N VAL A 47 2.52 6.20 16.46
CA VAL A 47 3.77 5.96 15.73
C VAL A 47 3.61 4.83 14.72
N GLU A 48 2.86 3.78 15.03
CA GLU A 48 2.58 2.68 14.12
C GLU A 48 1.68 3.13 12.95
N GLU A 49 0.59 3.82 13.27
CA GLU A 49 -0.33 4.35 12.27
C GLU A 49 0.32 5.40 11.36
N LEU A 50 1.09 6.34 11.91
CA LEU A 50 1.81 7.34 11.12
C LEU A 50 2.77 6.69 10.13
N GLN A 51 3.55 5.69 10.56
CA GLN A 51 4.44 4.98 9.64
C GLN A 51 3.68 4.28 8.52
N THR A 52 2.55 3.66 8.84
CA THR A 52 1.72 2.94 7.88
C THR A 52 1.07 3.90 6.90
N LYS A 53 0.40 4.94 7.39
CA LYS A 53 -0.29 5.92 6.55
C LYS A 53 0.66 6.76 5.71
N THR A 54 1.82 7.11 6.23
CA THR A 54 2.84 7.81 5.44
C THR A 54 3.36 6.96 4.29
N LYS A 55 3.61 5.66 4.50
CA LYS A 55 3.99 4.73 3.41
C LYS A 55 2.87 4.58 2.37
N GLU A 56 1.61 4.60 2.79
CA GLU A 56 0.45 4.61 1.90
C GLU A 56 0.33 5.92 1.13
N PHE A 57 0.58 7.04 1.76
CA PHE A 57 0.59 8.36 1.13
C PHE A 57 1.67 8.47 0.04
N LEU A 58 2.90 8.03 0.33
CA LEU A 58 4.00 8.05 -0.63
C LEU A 58 3.79 7.08 -1.79
N GLN A 59 3.20 5.93 -1.55
CA GLN A 59 2.89 4.92 -2.56
C GLN A 59 1.48 4.36 -2.32
N PRO A 60 0.45 4.94 -2.96
CA PRO A 60 -0.94 4.52 -2.78
C PRO A 60 -1.24 3.10 -3.27
N ASN A 61 -0.50 2.61 -4.28
CA ASN A 61 -0.74 1.28 -4.85
C ASN A 61 -0.24 0.17 -3.90
N PRO A 62 -1.14 -0.67 -3.33
CA PRO A 62 -0.76 -1.72 -2.37
C PRO A 62 0.13 -2.80 -3.01
N THR A 63 -0.12 -3.17 -4.28
CA THR A 63 0.71 -4.13 -5.00
C THR A 63 2.13 -3.63 -5.18
N ALA A 64 2.30 -2.33 -5.43
CA ALA A 64 3.61 -1.69 -5.52
C ALA A 64 4.34 -1.74 -4.18
N ARG A 65 3.64 -1.43 -3.08
CA ARG A 65 4.21 -1.51 -1.73
C ARG A 65 4.66 -2.93 -1.39
N ALA A 66 3.84 -3.93 -1.71
CA ALA A 66 4.17 -5.35 -1.49
C ALA A 66 5.41 -5.78 -2.29
N LYS A 67 5.49 -5.42 -3.58
CA LYS A 67 6.67 -5.69 -4.41
C LYS A 67 7.94 -5.04 -3.85
N MET A 68 7.86 -3.77 -3.41
CA MET A 68 9.00 -3.08 -2.80
C MET A 68 9.44 -3.75 -1.49
N ALA A 69 8.50 -4.20 -0.66
CA ALA A 69 8.80 -4.92 0.58
C ALA A 69 9.51 -6.26 0.31
N ALA A 70 9.02 -7.03 -0.66
CA ALA A 70 9.63 -8.29 -1.09
C ALA A 70 11.05 -8.09 -1.62
N VAL A 71 11.27 -7.08 -2.47
CA VAL A 71 12.60 -6.76 -3.01
C VAL A 71 13.56 -6.32 -1.90
N LYS A 72 13.11 -5.51 -0.93
CA LYS A 72 13.93 -5.15 0.24
C LYS A 72 14.29 -6.36 1.09
N GLY A 73 13.38 -7.33 1.24
CA GLY A 73 13.65 -8.60 1.92
C GLY A 73 14.76 -9.40 1.22
N ILE A 74 14.63 -9.60 -0.09
CA ILE A 74 15.62 -10.32 -0.92
C ILE A 74 16.96 -9.58 -0.95
N SER A 75 16.96 -8.26 -1.07
CA SER A 75 18.17 -7.43 -1.09
C SER A 75 18.97 -7.52 0.23
N LYS A 76 18.27 -7.57 1.38
CA LYS A 76 18.92 -7.82 2.67
C LYS A 76 19.56 -9.20 2.76
N LEU A 77 18.99 -10.21 2.12
CA LEU A 77 19.52 -11.58 2.10
C LEU A 77 20.68 -11.74 1.10
N SER A 78 20.65 -11.02 -0.01
CA SER A 78 21.66 -11.14 -1.10
C SER A 78 22.81 -10.15 -1.01
N GLY A 79 22.77 -9.19 -0.09
CA GLY A 79 23.83 -8.16 0.07
C GLY A 79 23.94 -7.18 -1.12
N GLN A 80 23.07 -7.27 -2.11
CA GLN A 80 23.04 -6.36 -3.26
C GLN A 80 21.93 -5.31 -3.07
N ALA A 81 22.31 -4.08 -2.83
CA ALA A 81 21.41 -2.94 -2.83
C ALA A 81 20.98 -2.62 -4.27
N LYS A 82 19.93 -3.27 -4.77
CA LYS A 82 19.21 -2.79 -5.95
C LYS A 82 18.22 -1.73 -5.51
N SER A 83 18.46 -0.50 -5.92
CA SER A 83 17.47 0.59 -5.85
C SER A 83 16.32 0.25 -6.82
N ASN A 84 15.36 -0.52 -6.36
CA ASN A 84 14.11 -0.71 -7.10
C ASN A 84 13.13 0.39 -6.68
N THR A 85 13.26 1.52 -7.34
CA THR A 85 12.27 2.59 -7.27
C THR A 85 11.06 2.16 -8.08
N TYR A 86 9.88 2.16 -7.48
CA TYR A 86 8.64 1.86 -8.22
C TYR A 86 8.35 3.01 -9.20
N PRO A 87 7.99 2.74 -10.48
CA PRO A 87 7.71 3.80 -11.44
C PRO A 87 6.57 4.69 -10.95
N GLN A 88 6.80 5.99 -10.92
CA GLN A 88 5.77 6.96 -10.60
C GLN A 88 4.78 7.06 -11.77
N PRO A 89 3.47 7.24 -11.52
CA PRO A 89 2.45 7.35 -12.57
C PRO A 89 2.77 8.44 -13.59
N GLU A 90 3.28 9.58 -13.13
CA GLU A 90 3.73 10.69 -13.97
C GLU A 90 4.83 10.25 -14.94
N GLY A 91 5.82 9.51 -14.45
CA GLY A 91 6.92 8.99 -15.26
C GLY A 91 6.45 7.98 -16.31
N VAL A 92 5.53 7.08 -15.95
CA VAL A 92 4.95 6.10 -16.90
C VAL A 92 4.16 6.81 -18.01
N LEU A 93 3.36 7.83 -17.66
CA LEU A 93 2.64 8.63 -18.65
C LEU A 93 3.60 9.45 -19.52
N GLY A 94 4.65 10.02 -18.92
CA GLY A 94 5.71 10.73 -19.62
C GLY A 94 6.42 9.85 -20.65
N ASP A 95 6.81 8.64 -20.27
CA ASP A 95 7.44 7.67 -21.19
C ASP A 95 6.52 7.32 -22.36
N CYS A 96 5.22 7.16 -22.13
CA CYS A 96 4.24 6.94 -23.19
C CYS A 96 4.19 8.12 -24.17
N MET A 97 4.10 9.35 -23.68
CA MET A 97 4.05 10.55 -24.50
C MET A 97 5.34 10.75 -25.29
N LEU A 98 6.50 10.55 -24.67
CA LEU A 98 7.81 10.60 -25.34
C LEU A 98 7.93 9.55 -26.45
N HIS A 99 7.49 8.31 -26.16
CA HIS A 99 7.53 7.24 -27.14
C HIS A 99 6.72 7.56 -28.39
N TYR A 100 5.46 7.97 -28.20
CA TYR A 100 4.58 8.27 -29.34
C TYR A 100 4.90 9.63 -29.98
N GLY A 101 5.34 10.63 -29.24
CA GLY A 101 5.80 11.89 -29.78
C GLY A 101 6.95 11.66 -30.77
N LYS A 102 7.98 10.90 -30.39
CA LYS A 102 9.10 10.53 -31.26
C LYS A 102 8.66 9.66 -32.45
N LYS A 103 7.74 8.73 -32.24
CA LYS A 103 7.24 7.84 -33.30
C LYS A 103 6.36 8.56 -34.34
N LEU A 104 5.67 9.62 -33.98
CA LEU A 104 4.92 10.47 -34.90
C LEU A 104 5.82 11.31 -35.83
N GLY A 105 7.10 11.44 -35.47
CA GLY A 105 8.05 12.32 -36.15
C GLY A 105 7.98 13.76 -35.59
N GLU A 106 9.13 14.43 -35.55
CA GLU A 106 9.27 15.75 -34.93
C GLU A 106 8.76 16.90 -35.83
N ASP A 107 8.24 16.57 -36.99
CA ASP A 107 7.78 17.54 -38.01
C ASP A 107 6.43 18.21 -37.64
N THR A 108 5.70 17.63 -36.71
CA THR A 108 4.38 18.14 -36.33
C THR A 108 4.44 18.88 -34.99
N VAL A 109 3.71 19.99 -34.87
CA VAL A 109 3.58 20.73 -33.61
C VAL A 109 3.04 19.83 -32.50
N PHE A 110 2.12 18.92 -32.84
CA PHE A 110 1.53 18.01 -31.86
C PHE A 110 2.57 17.01 -31.30
N SER A 111 3.44 16.45 -32.14
CA SER A 111 4.50 15.53 -31.66
C SER A 111 5.50 16.25 -30.75
N GLN A 112 5.87 17.49 -31.09
CA GLN A 112 6.72 18.33 -30.26
C GLN A 112 6.05 18.60 -28.88
N CYS A 113 4.76 18.94 -28.87
CA CYS A 113 4.00 19.12 -27.63
C CYS A 113 3.93 17.84 -26.78
N LEU A 114 3.80 16.66 -27.40
CA LEU A 114 3.84 15.40 -26.68
C LEU A 114 5.20 15.14 -26.03
N ILE A 115 6.29 15.49 -26.72
CA ILE A 115 7.65 15.35 -26.19
C ILE A 115 7.84 16.28 -25.00
N GLU A 116 7.53 17.56 -25.11
CA GLU A 116 7.62 18.55 -24.04
C GLU A 116 6.79 18.14 -22.80
N MET A 117 5.55 17.70 -23.02
CA MET A 117 4.68 17.20 -21.95
C MET A 117 5.29 15.94 -21.27
N GLY A 118 5.83 15.01 -22.08
CA GLY A 118 6.45 13.79 -21.60
C GLY A 118 7.70 14.08 -20.75
N GLU A 119 8.57 15.00 -21.19
CA GLU A 119 9.75 15.40 -20.44
C GLU A 119 9.39 16.09 -19.12
N SER A 120 8.41 17.00 -19.14
CA SER A 120 7.93 17.66 -17.92
C SER A 120 7.35 16.67 -16.90
N LEU A 121 6.58 15.68 -17.35
CA LEU A 121 6.05 14.64 -16.46
C LEU A 121 7.16 13.75 -15.89
N LYS A 122 8.21 13.46 -16.63
CA LYS A 122 9.38 12.73 -16.10
C LYS A 122 10.12 13.54 -15.04
N GLN A 123 10.33 14.82 -15.27
CA GLN A 123 10.91 15.72 -14.25
C GLN A 123 10.07 15.74 -12.97
N MET A 124 8.73 15.81 -13.09
CA MET A 124 7.85 15.73 -11.92
C MET A 124 7.96 14.39 -11.19
N ALA A 125 8.13 13.29 -11.93
CA ALA A 125 8.36 11.98 -11.32
C ALA A 125 9.69 11.93 -10.56
N ASP A 126 10.75 12.55 -11.07
CA ASP A 126 12.05 12.61 -10.40
C ASP A 126 11.98 13.44 -9.10
N ILE A 127 11.27 14.56 -9.12
CA ILE A 127 11.03 15.38 -7.90
C ILE A 127 10.23 14.57 -6.87
N LYS A 128 9.27 13.74 -7.32
CA LYS A 128 8.50 12.89 -6.42
C LYS A 128 9.34 11.78 -5.79
N TYR A 129 10.34 11.25 -6.48
CA TYR A 129 11.32 10.35 -5.87
C TYR A 129 12.16 11.06 -4.80
N SER A 130 12.55 12.31 -5.05
CA SER A 130 13.28 13.13 -4.06
C SER A 130 12.45 13.38 -2.81
N LEU A 131 11.16 13.69 -2.96
CA LEU A 131 10.21 13.80 -1.85
C LEU A 131 10.09 12.47 -1.07
N ASP A 132 9.94 11.35 -1.77
CA ASP A 132 9.83 10.03 -1.16
C ASP A 132 11.06 9.69 -0.31
N ASP A 133 12.25 9.98 -0.82
CA ASP A 133 13.51 9.74 -0.09
C ASP A 133 13.69 10.70 1.09
N ASN A 134 13.33 11.99 0.92
CA ASN A 134 13.34 12.98 2.00
C ASN A 134 12.43 12.55 3.17
N ILE A 135 11.17 12.21 2.88
CA ILE A 135 10.22 11.79 3.91
C ILE A 135 10.66 10.48 4.58
N LYS A 136 11.21 9.52 3.83
CA LYS A 136 11.75 8.30 4.41
C LYS A 136 12.85 8.59 5.41
N GLN A 137 13.79 9.45 5.06
CA GLN A 137 14.97 9.75 5.87
C GLN A 137 14.62 10.62 7.08
N ASN A 138 13.85 11.69 6.89
CA ASN A 138 13.66 12.72 7.90
C ASN A 138 12.37 12.57 8.73
N PHE A 139 11.50 11.63 8.35
CA PHE A 139 10.25 11.37 9.07
C PHE A 139 10.07 9.90 9.43
N LEU A 140 10.15 8.98 8.45
CA LEU A 140 9.88 7.56 8.72
C LEU A 140 11.01 6.85 9.49
N GLU A 141 12.28 7.18 9.24
CA GLU A 141 13.41 6.61 9.98
C GLU A 141 13.42 7.04 11.45
N PRO A 142 13.25 8.33 11.82
CA PRO A 142 13.07 8.75 13.20
C PRO A 142 11.91 8.05 13.91
N LEU A 143 10.72 7.96 13.28
CA LEU A 143 9.58 7.22 13.83
C LEU A 143 9.88 5.73 14.04
N HIS A 144 10.58 5.12 13.11
CA HIS A 144 11.01 3.72 13.25
C HIS A 144 12.01 3.54 14.41
N HIS A 145 12.93 4.50 14.59
CA HIS A 145 13.85 4.50 15.71
C HIS A 145 13.11 4.64 17.04
N LEU A 146 12.19 5.58 17.14
CA LEU A 146 11.31 5.77 18.28
C LEU A 146 10.56 4.47 18.64
N GLN A 147 9.96 3.80 17.64
CA GLN A 147 9.25 2.54 17.83
C GLN A 147 10.15 1.40 18.32
N THR A 148 11.31 1.25 17.71
CA THR A 148 12.15 0.04 17.92
C THR A 148 13.09 0.15 19.10
N LYS A 149 13.37 1.35 19.59
CA LYS A 149 14.23 1.61 20.74
C LYS A 149 13.44 2.19 21.91
N ASP A 150 13.05 3.44 21.84
CA ASP A 150 12.54 4.18 23.00
C ASP A 150 11.21 3.63 23.52
N LEU A 151 10.23 3.44 22.65
CA LEU A 151 8.95 2.81 23.01
C LEU A 151 9.15 1.38 23.50
N LYS A 152 10.02 0.61 22.85
CA LYS A 152 10.31 -0.76 23.27
C LYS A 152 10.95 -0.82 24.65
N GLU A 153 11.84 0.12 24.97
CA GLU A 153 12.48 0.23 26.27
C GLU A 153 11.46 0.62 27.35
N VAL A 154 10.65 1.63 27.10
CA VAL A 154 9.58 2.06 28.01
C VAL A 154 8.61 0.91 28.28
N MET A 155 8.15 0.20 27.24
CA MET A 155 7.27 -0.95 27.40
C MET A 155 7.94 -2.09 28.17
N HIS A 156 9.25 -2.29 28.04
CA HIS A 156 10.00 -3.23 28.85
C HIS A 156 9.99 -2.83 30.33
N HIS A 157 10.23 -1.56 30.67
CA HIS A 157 10.19 -1.06 32.04
C HIS A 157 8.79 -1.20 32.64
N ARG A 158 7.73 -0.85 31.93
CA ARG A 158 6.32 -1.03 32.34
C ARG A 158 6.02 -2.50 32.64
N LYS A 159 6.39 -3.42 31.75
CA LYS A 159 6.20 -4.87 31.95
C LYS A 159 6.98 -5.38 33.18
N LYS A 160 8.20 -4.88 33.39
CA LYS A 160 9.03 -5.23 34.55
C LYS A 160 8.40 -4.70 35.84
N LEU A 161 7.89 -3.46 35.83
CA LEU A 161 7.16 -2.85 36.95
C LEU A 161 5.95 -3.69 37.33
N GLN A 162 5.08 -4.03 36.38
CA GLN A 162 3.92 -4.89 36.59
C GLN A 162 4.30 -6.21 37.27
N GLY A 163 5.36 -6.86 36.77
CA GLY A 163 5.83 -8.11 37.35
C GLY A 163 6.41 -7.97 38.78
N ARG A 164 7.00 -6.82 39.13
CA ARG A 164 7.55 -6.56 40.47
C ARG A 164 6.45 -6.16 41.44
N ARG A 165 5.46 -5.39 41.02
CA ARG A 165 4.25 -5.09 41.78
C ARG A 165 3.52 -6.36 42.19
N LEU A 166 3.26 -7.25 41.24
CA LEU A 166 2.61 -8.53 41.51
C LEU A 166 3.41 -9.43 42.49
N ASP A 167 4.74 -9.41 42.41
CA ASP A 167 5.61 -10.16 43.37
C ASP A 167 5.49 -9.60 44.78
N PHE A 168 5.54 -8.27 44.92
CA PHE A 168 5.40 -7.57 46.19
C PHE A 168 4.01 -7.80 46.81
N ASP A 169 2.94 -7.56 46.05
CA ASP A 169 1.57 -7.74 46.54
C ASP A 169 1.27 -9.20 46.94
N CYS A 170 1.79 -10.16 46.16
CA CYS A 170 1.69 -11.57 46.49
C CYS A 170 2.34 -11.91 47.82
N LYS A 171 3.54 -11.40 48.09
CA LYS A 171 4.28 -11.67 49.34
C LYS A 171 3.58 -11.03 50.53
N ARG A 172 3.17 -9.78 50.43
CA ARG A 172 2.39 -9.09 51.46
C ARG A 172 1.09 -9.85 51.81
N ARG A 173 0.34 -10.26 50.78
CA ARG A 173 -0.90 -10.99 51.00
C ARG A 173 -0.65 -12.36 51.66
N ARG A 174 0.38 -13.08 51.31
CA ARG A 174 0.71 -14.37 51.87
C ARG A 174 1.14 -14.25 53.32
N GLN A 175 1.93 -13.22 53.66
CA GLN A 175 2.35 -12.93 55.03
C GLN A 175 1.11 -12.60 55.88
N ALA A 176 0.17 -11.74 55.39
CA ALA A 176 -1.08 -11.39 56.05
C ALA A 176 -1.99 -12.61 56.27
N LYS A 177 -1.87 -13.66 55.44
CA LYS A 177 -2.56 -14.94 55.61
C LYS A 177 -1.83 -15.96 56.47
N GLY A 178 -0.80 -15.51 57.21
CA GLY A 178 -0.04 -16.35 58.14
C GLY A 178 1.08 -17.20 57.54
N ALA A 179 1.44 -17.00 56.27
CA ALA A 179 2.61 -17.68 55.70
C ALA A 179 3.89 -17.05 56.26
N HIS A 180 4.82 -17.90 56.68
CA HIS A 180 6.13 -17.47 57.21
C HIS A 180 7.00 -16.93 56.06
N ILE A 181 6.91 -15.63 55.76
CA ILE A 181 7.74 -14.88 54.81
C ILE A 181 8.56 -13.88 55.63
N PRO A 182 9.89 -13.92 55.57
CA PRO A 182 10.74 -12.96 56.29
C PRO A 182 10.47 -11.53 55.83
N ASP A 183 10.42 -10.58 56.74
CA ASP A 183 10.23 -9.15 56.45
C ASP A 183 11.27 -8.60 55.49
N GLU A 184 12.50 -9.11 55.58
CA GLU A 184 13.57 -8.77 54.67
C GLU A 184 13.28 -9.17 53.23
N GLU A 185 12.58 -10.28 53.00
CA GLU A 185 12.17 -10.71 51.64
C GLU A 185 11.10 -9.81 51.07
N ILE A 186 10.20 -9.28 51.92
CA ILE A 186 9.18 -8.32 51.50
C ILE A 186 9.83 -6.99 51.19
N ARG A 187 10.74 -6.50 52.04
CA ARG A 187 11.50 -5.27 51.80
C ARG A 187 12.28 -5.30 50.49
N GLN A 188 12.97 -6.40 50.20
CA GLN A 188 13.66 -6.57 48.91
C GLN A 188 12.69 -6.57 47.71
N ALA A 189 11.46 -7.03 47.85
CA ALA A 189 10.48 -6.97 46.80
C ALA A 189 9.91 -5.54 46.63
N GLU A 190 9.78 -4.82 47.75
CA GLU A 190 9.39 -3.40 47.76
C GLU A 190 10.45 -2.53 47.08
N ASP A 191 11.75 -2.70 47.44
CA ASP A 191 12.85 -1.97 46.82
C ASP A 191 12.90 -2.19 45.31
N LYS A 192 12.71 -3.44 44.85
CA LYS A 192 12.66 -3.75 43.41
C LYS A 192 11.44 -3.17 42.73
N PHE A 193 10.32 -3.10 43.42
CA PHE A 193 9.10 -2.45 42.89
C PHE A 193 9.31 -0.95 42.77
N ALA A 194 9.84 -0.29 43.81
CA ALA A 194 10.17 1.14 43.83
C ALA A 194 11.17 1.51 42.71
N GLU A 195 12.27 0.73 42.57
CA GLU A 195 13.22 0.91 41.46
C GLU A 195 12.55 0.84 40.09
N SER A 196 11.66 -0.15 39.87
CA SER A 196 10.98 -0.31 38.58
C SER A 196 9.92 0.76 38.34
N LEU A 197 9.28 1.27 39.40
CA LEU A 197 8.33 2.38 39.31
C LEU A 197 9.08 3.65 38.83
N SER A 198 10.21 3.97 39.46
CA SER A 198 11.04 5.11 39.07
C SER A 198 11.50 5.00 37.60
N LEU A 199 12.03 3.84 37.19
CA LEU A 199 12.48 3.64 35.80
C LEU A 199 11.34 3.75 34.79
N ALA A 200 10.16 3.25 35.10
CA ALA A 200 9.01 3.36 34.21
C ALA A 200 8.50 4.81 34.12
N GLN A 201 8.44 5.54 35.22
CA GLN A 201 8.06 6.95 35.25
C GLN A 201 9.02 7.81 34.44
N ILE A 202 10.34 7.68 34.68
CA ILE A 202 11.37 8.43 33.96
C ILE A 202 11.29 8.13 32.46
N GLY A 203 11.18 6.84 32.10
CA GLY A 203 11.10 6.43 30.69
C GLY A 203 9.87 7.00 29.98
N MET A 204 8.70 6.92 30.61
CA MET A 204 7.47 7.49 30.07
C MET A 204 7.51 9.02 30.00
N PHE A 205 8.03 9.67 31.04
CA PHE A 205 8.18 11.12 31.06
C PHE A 205 9.08 11.60 29.92
N ASN A 206 10.27 11.06 29.77
CA ASN A 206 11.20 11.43 28.70
C ASN A 206 10.64 11.16 27.30
N LEU A 207 9.83 10.09 27.14
CA LEU A 207 9.15 9.79 25.88
C LEU A 207 8.10 10.83 25.53
N LEU A 208 7.33 11.29 26.52
CA LEU A 208 6.22 12.23 26.34
C LEU A 208 6.66 13.69 26.32
N ASP A 209 7.82 14.01 26.90
CA ASP A 209 8.41 15.36 26.95
C ASP A 209 9.39 15.57 25.77
N ASN A 210 8.94 15.24 24.54
CA ASN A 210 9.78 15.32 23.34
C ASN A 210 9.12 16.15 22.20
N ASP A 211 8.37 17.17 22.56
CA ASP A 211 7.61 18.00 21.63
C ASP A 211 8.50 18.66 20.56
N VAL A 212 9.70 19.13 20.96
CA VAL A 212 10.60 19.83 20.04
C VAL A 212 11.00 18.93 18.88
N GLU A 213 11.42 17.70 19.16
CA GLU A 213 11.82 16.75 18.13
C GLU A 213 10.63 16.33 17.26
N GLN A 214 9.47 16.07 17.89
CA GLN A 214 8.25 15.67 17.17
C GLN A 214 7.76 16.78 16.24
N VAL A 215 7.76 18.05 16.70
CA VAL A 215 7.39 19.19 15.87
C VAL A 215 8.42 19.43 14.76
N ALA A 216 9.73 19.25 15.02
CA ALA A 216 10.75 19.34 13.99
C ALA A 216 10.55 18.30 12.88
N GLN A 217 10.20 17.05 13.23
CA GLN A 217 9.90 15.99 12.24
C GLN A 217 8.69 16.35 11.38
N LEU A 218 7.63 16.93 11.97
CA LEU A 218 6.47 17.42 11.23
C LEU A 218 6.83 18.60 10.32
N SER A 219 7.72 19.49 10.77
CA SER A 219 8.20 20.61 9.96
C SER A 219 8.97 20.13 8.74
N PHE A 220 9.89 19.18 8.88
CA PHE A 220 10.60 18.57 7.75
C PHE A 220 9.66 17.90 6.75
N PHE A 221 8.61 17.24 7.24
CA PHE A 221 7.59 16.67 6.35
C PHE A 221 6.86 17.75 5.56
N ALA A 222 6.45 18.83 6.22
CA ALA A 222 5.74 19.94 5.60
C ALA A 222 6.63 20.70 4.61
N GLU A 223 7.90 20.94 4.94
CA GLU A 223 8.90 21.57 4.08
C GLU A 223 9.15 20.74 2.83
N GLY A 224 9.30 19.41 2.96
CA GLY A 224 9.44 18.50 1.83
C GLY A 224 8.24 18.57 0.87
N LEU A 225 7.02 18.61 1.40
CA LEU A 225 5.81 18.78 0.59
C LEU A 225 5.78 20.14 -0.11
N LEU A 226 6.14 21.21 0.59
CA LEU A 226 6.18 22.55 0.03
C LEU A 226 7.17 22.62 -1.13
N GLU A 227 8.37 22.11 -0.95
CA GLU A 227 9.41 22.06 -1.98
C GLU A 227 8.94 21.28 -3.22
N TYR A 228 8.35 20.09 -3.01
CA TYR A 228 7.77 19.28 -4.09
C TYR A 228 6.74 20.07 -4.91
N HIS A 229 5.79 20.73 -4.25
CA HIS A 229 4.74 21.46 -4.94
C HIS A 229 5.28 22.73 -5.64
N GLN A 230 6.27 23.39 -5.08
CA GLN A 230 6.93 24.55 -5.70
C GLN A 230 7.66 24.14 -6.99
N GLN A 231 8.47 23.08 -6.93
CA GLN A 231 9.20 22.57 -8.10
C GLN A 231 8.24 22.09 -9.20
N CYS A 232 7.19 21.36 -8.85
CA CYS A 232 6.14 20.95 -9.80
C CYS A 232 5.44 22.17 -10.42
N THR A 233 5.18 23.21 -9.64
CA THR A 233 4.54 24.44 -10.11
C THR A 233 5.40 25.15 -11.14
N GLU A 234 6.71 25.24 -10.94
CA GLU A 234 7.62 25.88 -11.91
C GLU A 234 7.71 25.09 -13.21
N ILE A 235 7.81 23.76 -13.15
CA ILE A 235 7.78 22.92 -14.35
C ILE A 235 6.48 23.13 -15.13
N LEU A 236 5.33 23.10 -14.45
CA LEU A 236 4.03 23.25 -15.11
C LEU A 236 3.83 24.66 -15.69
N LYS A 237 4.32 25.71 -15.05
CA LYS A 237 4.30 27.09 -15.60
C LYS A 237 5.09 27.17 -16.90
N GLY A 238 6.31 26.61 -16.91
CA GLY A 238 7.14 26.57 -18.11
C GLY A 238 6.45 25.78 -19.23
N LEU A 239 5.94 24.58 -18.92
CA LEU A 239 5.23 23.75 -19.87
C LEU A 239 4.00 24.45 -20.46
N VAL A 240 3.15 25.05 -19.63
CA VAL A 240 1.95 25.78 -20.10
C VAL A 240 2.34 26.91 -21.06
N SER A 241 3.39 27.69 -20.75
CA SER A 241 3.89 28.73 -21.65
C SER A 241 4.32 28.14 -22.99
N THR A 242 5.16 27.09 -22.99
CA THR A 242 5.62 26.43 -24.21
C THR A 242 4.46 25.86 -25.06
N LEU A 243 3.47 25.24 -24.42
CA LEU A 243 2.30 24.70 -25.14
C LEU A 243 1.41 25.81 -25.72
N MET A 244 1.31 26.95 -25.06
CA MET A 244 0.59 28.11 -25.58
C MET A 244 1.27 28.69 -26.82
N ASP A 245 2.60 28.87 -26.78
CA ASP A 245 3.39 29.33 -27.92
C ASP A 245 3.27 28.37 -29.10
N LYS A 246 3.34 27.05 -28.86
CA LYS A 246 3.15 26.01 -29.86
C LYS A 246 1.74 25.99 -30.44
N LYS A 247 0.73 26.29 -29.62
CA LYS A 247 -0.65 26.44 -30.09
C LYS A 247 -0.78 27.62 -31.05
N GLU A 248 -0.15 28.76 -30.72
CA GLU A 248 -0.16 29.95 -31.58
C GLU A 248 0.59 29.68 -32.90
N GLU A 249 1.75 29.01 -32.84
CA GLU A 249 2.48 28.52 -34.02
C GLU A 249 1.57 27.68 -34.93
N ALA A 250 0.83 26.73 -34.33
CA ALA A 250 -0.07 25.85 -35.07
C ALA A 250 -1.25 26.61 -35.75
N VAL A 251 -1.77 27.66 -35.08
CA VAL A 251 -2.86 28.52 -35.62
C VAL A 251 -2.35 29.33 -36.80
N ASN A 252 -1.12 29.86 -36.70
CA ASN A 252 -0.53 30.74 -37.73
C ASN A 252 0.09 29.95 -38.89
N ARG A 253 0.19 28.64 -38.80
CA ARG A 253 0.75 27.78 -39.86
C ARG A 253 -0.20 27.77 -41.07
N PRO A 254 0.30 28.07 -42.28
CA PRO A 254 -0.54 28.01 -43.47
C PRO A 254 -1.06 26.59 -43.69
N LYS A 255 -2.39 26.44 -43.80
CA LYS A 255 -3.01 25.15 -44.08
C LYS A 255 -2.69 24.77 -45.52
N MET A 256 -1.89 23.70 -45.69
CA MET A 256 -1.69 23.11 -47.00
C MET A 256 -2.97 22.36 -47.42
N GLU A 257 -3.41 22.63 -48.62
CA GLU A 257 -4.54 21.90 -49.20
C GLU A 257 -4.11 20.46 -49.48
N PHE A 258 -4.78 19.52 -48.87
CA PHE A 258 -4.49 18.10 -49.05
C PHE A 258 -5.15 17.61 -50.33
N VAL A 259 -4.35 17.27 -51.34
CA VAL A 259 -4.81 16.63 -52.56
C VAL A 259 -4.61 15.12 -52.39
N PRO A 260 -5.71 14.32 -52.28
CA PRO A 260 -5.58 12.87 -52.15
C PRO A 260 -5.00 12.29 -53.44
N LYS A 261 -4.01 11.41 -53.33
CA LYS A 261 -3.47 10.65 -54.46
C LYS A 261 -4.50 9.64 -54.94
N THR A 262 -4.70 9.60 -56.26
CA THR A 262 -5.52 8.59 -56.90
C THR A 262 -4.73 7.30 -57.13
N LEU A 263 -5.40 6.18 -57.44
CA LEU A 263 -4.73 4.92 -57.76
C LEU A 263 -3.75 5.04 -58.97
N ALA A 264 -4.02 6.00 -59.89
CA ALA A 264 -3.13 6.29 -61.02
C ALA A 264 -1.82 6.96 -60.58
N ASP A 265 -1.80 7.68 -59.46
CA ASP A 265 -0.63 8.34 -58.90
C ASP A 265 0.25 7.39 -58.08
N LEU A 266 -0.26 6.18 -57.81
CA LEU A 266 0.48 5.14 -57.12
C LEU A 266 1.24 4.30 -58.19
N ASN A 267 2.55 4.43 -58.29
CA ASN A 267 3.39 3.58 -59.14
C ASN A 267 3.33 2.14 -58.58
N ILE A 268 2.25 1.43 -58.93
CA ILE A 268 2.10 0.01 -58.60
C ILE A 268 2.79 -0.74 -59.75
N GLU A 269 4.08 -1.06 -59.60
CA GLU A 269 4.78 -1.91 -60.55
C GLU A 269 4.03 -3.23 -60.71
N GLY A 270 3.46 -3.46 -61.93
CA GLY A 270 2.95 -4.76 -62.34
C GLY A 270 1.44 -4.85 -62.55
N ILE A 271 0.66 -3.75 -62.52
CA ILE A 271 -0.78 -3.77 -62.90
C ILE A 271 -1.02 -2.66 -63.90
N ASP A 272 -1.18 -3.01 -65.19
CA ASP A 272 -1.72 -2.06 -66.18
C ASP A 272 -3.23 -1.92 -66.00
N LEU A 273 -3.76 -0.73 -66.31
CA LEU A 273 -5.19 -0.35 -66.12
C LEU A 273 -6.21 -1.21 -66.89
N ASN A 274 -5.76 -2.21 -67.67
CA ASN A 274 -6.57 -3.13 -68.47
C ASN A 274 -6.62 -4.56 -67.90
N GLY A 275 -6.06 -4.82 -66.70
CA GLY A 275 -6.22 -6.11 -66.03
C GLY A 275 -5.49 -7.29 -66.70
N ARG A 276 -4.53 -7.03 -67.58
CA ARG A 276 -3.70 -8.08 -68.19
C ARG A 276 -2.36 -8.20 -67.46
N ARG A 277 -2.18 -9.36 -66.80
CA ARG A 277 -0.86 -9.75 -66.30
C ARG A 277 0.09 -10.00 -67.42
N TYR A 278 1.09 -9.17 -67.61
CA TYR A 278 2.23 -9.49 -68.45
C TYR A 278 3.10 -10.52 -67.77
N GLY A 279 3.06 -11.75 -68.24
CA GLY A 279 4.03 -12.79 -67.89
C GLY A 279 5.34 -12.48 -68.54
N SER A 280 6.31 -11.97 -67.82
CA SER A 280 7.71 -11.90 -68.25
C SER A 280 8.37 -13.22 -67.95
N THR A 281 8.44 -14.08 -68.96
CA THR A 281 9.37 -15.20 -69.01
C THR A 281 10.79 -14.71 -69.40
N GLN A 282 11.61 -14.43 -68.40
CA GLN A 282 13.05 -14.47 -68.58
C GLN A 282 13.67 -15.39 -67.55
N SER A 283 14.11 -16.56 -68.07
CA SER A 283 14.91 -17.50 -67.31
C SER A 283 16.35 -16.92 -67.19
N LEU A 284 16.71 -16.65 -65.92
CA LEU A 284 18.07 -16.44 -65.54
C LEU A 284 18.48 -17.50 -64.53
N SER A 285 19.33 -18.37 -64.96
CA SER A 285 20.03 -19.37 -64.16
C SER A 285 20.84 -18.75 -63.05
N HIS A 286 20.53 -19.16 -61.83
CA HIS A 286 21.30 -18.79 -60.65
C HIS A 286 22.17 -19.92 -60.16
N PRO A 287 23.41 -19.68 -59.79
CA PRO A 287 24.23 -20.66 -59.09
C PRO A 287 23.81 -20.71 -57.62
N ARG A 288 23.57 -21.91 -57.15
CA ARG A 288 23.25 -22.20 -55.73
C ARG A 288 24.51 -21.96 -54.88
N HIS A 289 24.48 -20.93 -54.03
CA HIS A 289 25.37 -20.87 -52.88
C HIS A 289 24.65 -21.47 -51.67
N ARG A 290 25.19 -22.59 -51.18
CA ARG A 290 24.85 -23.19 -49.87
C ARG A 290 25.43 -22.29 -48.79
N LEU A 291 24.58 -21.86 -47.86
CA LEU A 291 24.98 -21.32 -46.55
C LEU A 291 25.07 -22.46 -45.54
N PRO A 292 26.08 -22.44 -44.65
CA PRO A 292 26.22 -23.46 -43.59
C PRO A 292 25.23 -23.21 -42.42
N PRO A 293 24.92 -24.23 -41.64
CA PRO A 293 24.01 -24.09 -40.54
C PRO A 293 24.68 -23.33 -39.37
N SER A 294 24.07 -22.24 -38.94
CA SER A 294 24.48 -21.52 -37.74
C SER A 294 23.89 -22.19 -36.50
N SER A 295 24.78 -22.46 -35.57
CA SER A 295 24.57 -22.96 -34.24
C SER A 295 23.61 -22.06 -33.42
N SER A 296 22.79 -22.75 -32.65
CA SER A 296 21.90 -22.23 -31.63
C SER A 296 22.58 -21.26 -30.65
N VAL A 297 22.04 -20.05 -30.54
CA VAL A 297 22.28 -19.15 -29.41
C VAL A 297 20.97 -18.92 -28.73
N GLY A 298 20.99 -19.12 -27.40
CA GLY A 298 19.85 -19.23 -26.55
C GLY A 298 18.91 -18.01 -26.52
N ASP A 299 17.66 -18.35 -26.35
CA ASP A 299 16.57 -17.46 -26.04
C ASP A 299 16.86 -16.64 -24.77
N LEU A 300 17.12 -15.34 -24.93
CA LEU A 300 16.89 -14.36 -23.87
C LEU A 300 15.48 -13.84 -24.09
N SER A 301 14.51 -14.40 -23.34
CA SER A 301 13.17 -13.87 -23.29
C SER A 301 13.21 -12.50 -22.57
N THR A 302 13.20 -11.45 -23.35
CA THR A 302 12.83 -10.11 -22.86
C THR A 302 11.34 -10.13 -22.60
N SER A 303 10.97 -10.24 -21.33
CA SER A 303 9.60 -10.02 -20.88
C SER A 303 9.23 -8.55 -21.13
N ASP A 304 8.39 -8.36 -22.13
CA ASP A 304 7.79 -7.09 -22.51
C ASP A 304 6.87 -6.59 -21.37
N PRO A 305 7.15 -5.44 -20.73
CA PRO A 305 6.35 -4.96 -19.62
C PRO A 305 4.94 -4.44 -20.03
N PHE A 306 4.63 -4.44 -21.33
CA PHE A 306 3.37 -3.90 -21.85
C PHE A 306 2.23 -4.92 -22.05
N LYS A 307 2.44 -6.22 -21.80
CA LYS A 307 1.39 -7.24 -22.01
C LYS A 307 0.26 -7.30 -20.97
N ALA A 308 0.25 -6.42 -19.98
CA ALA A 308 -0.78 -6.43 -18.91
C ALA A 308 -1.93 -5.42 -19.13
N TRP A 309 -2.02 -4.77 -20.30
CA TRP A 309 -3.11 -3.83 -20.61
C TRP A 309 -3.73 -4.17 -21.97
N GLU A 310 -4.46 -5.27 -22.07
CA GLU A 310 -5.46 -5.44 -23.13
C GLU A 310 -6.81 -4.96 -22.61
N ALA A 311 -7.22 -3.77 -23.07
CA ALA A 311 -8.57 -3.29 -22.91
C ALA A 311 -9.51 -4.09 -23.82
N PRO A 312 -10.73 -4.46 -23.36
CA PRO A 312 -11.70 -5.15 -24.22
C PRO A 312 -12.14 -4.24 -25.37
N ALA A 313 -12.27 -4.83 -26.58
CA ALA A 313 -12.64 -4.16 -27.80
C ALA A 313 -13.96 -3.38 -27.70
N PRO A 314 -14.08 -2.20 -28.32
CA PRO A 314 -15.30 -1.40 -28.25
C PRO A 314 -16.43 -2.05 -29.04
N THR A 315 -17.50 -2.40 -28.35
CA THR A 315 -18.78 -2.81 -28.96
C THR A 315 -19.37 -1.63 -29.73
N ARG A 316 -19.65 -1.82 -31.02
CA ARG A 316 -20.32 -0.86 -31.88
C ARG A 316 -21.73 -0.58 -31.34
N ILE A 317 -21.95 0.63 -30.84
CA ILE A 317 -23.32 1.15 -30.54
C ILE A 317 -23.87 1.79 -31.80
N ARG A 318 -25.04 1.30 -32.26
CA ARG A 318 -25.85 1.94 -33.31
C ARG A 318 -26.49 3.21 -32.75
N PRO A 319 -26.57 4.30 -33.50
CA PRO A 319 -27.27 5.50 -33.06
C PRO A 319 -28.81 5.32 -33.17
N ALA A 320 -29.52 5.68 -32.10
CA ALA A 320 -30.98 5.86 -32.10
C ALA A 320 -31.34 7.31 -32.43
N PRO A 321 -32.50 7.57 -33.03
CA PRO A 321 -32.87 8.88 -33.59
C PRO A 321 -33.49 9.83 -32.57
N GLY A 322 -33.08 11.08 -32.64
CA GLY A 322 -33.84 12.31 -32.43
C GLY A 322 -34.38 12.61 -31.04
N PHE A 323 -33.73 13.56 -30.34
CA PHE A 323 -34.44 14.40 -29.37
C PHE A 323 -33.93 15.86 -29.47
N ILE A 324 -34.87 16.79 -29.59
CA ILE A 324 -34.72 18.24 -29.74
C ILE A 324 -34.61 18.86 -28.35
N PRO A 325 -33.68 19.80 -28.06
CA PRO A 325 -33.61 20.46 -26.76
C PRO A 325 -34.53 21.70 -26.69
N ASN A 326 -35.28 21.81 -25.61
CA ASN A 326 -36.01 23.02 -25.23
C ASN A 326 -35.18 23.87 -24.22
N PRO A 327 -35.34 25.21 -24.28
CA PRO A 327 -34.46 26.14 -23.56
C PRO A 327 -34.90 26.39 -22.10
N ALA A 328 -33.90 26.78 -21.29
CA ALA A 328 -34.00 27.10 -19.88
C ALA A 328 -34.85 28.35 -19.55
N PRO A 329 -35.36 28.48 -18.30
CA PRO A 329 -35.60 29.77 -17.70
C PRO A 329 -34.60 30.07 -16.56
N ARG A 330 -34.14 31.32 -16.55
CA ARG A 330 -33.43 32.03 -15.49
C ARG A 330 -34.32 32.19 -14.26
N SER A 331 -33.73 32.02 -13.05
CA SER A 331 -33.97 32.95 -11.93
C SER A 331 -33.08 32.61 -10.69
N GLN A 332 -32.34 33.60 -10.31
CA GLN A 332 -32.21 34.24 -8.99
C GLN A 332 -31.42 33.53 -7.89
N PHE A 333 -30.33 34.20 -7.58
CA PHE A 333 -29.51 34.14 -6.38
C PHE A 333 -30.31 34.25 -5.07
N ASN A 334 -30.01 33.37 -4.11
CA ASN A 334 -29.92 33.77 -2.70
C ASN A 334 -29.00 32.77 -1.96
N GLY A 335 -27.98 33.31 -1.31
CA GLY A 335 -26.96 32.54 -0.60
C GLY A 335 -27.45 31.93 0.71
N ARG A 336 -26.83 30.83 1.05
CA ARG A 336 -26.55 30.37 2.42
C ARG A 336 -25.60 29.16 2.39
N ASP A 337 -24.73 29.11 3.38
CA ASP A 337 -23.57 28.26 3.58
C ASP A 337 -23.74 26.76 3.33
N PRO A 338 -22.65 26.07 2.85
CA PRO A 338 -22.68 24.65 2.57
C PRO A 338 -21.86 23.85 3.60
N TRP A 339 -22.43 23.48 4.71
CA TRP A 339 -21.92 22.39 5.56
C TRP A 339 -23.09 21.73 6.31
N THR A 340 -23.86 20.92 5.61
CA THR A 340 -24.67 19.86 6.24
C THR A 340 -24.74 18.67 5.30
N ALA A 341 -24.24 17.56 5.80
CA ALA A 341 -24.29 16.28 5.15
C ALA A 341 -25.71 15.81 4.93
N SER A 342 -25.99 15.27 3.74
CA SER A 342 -27.20 14.50 3.45
C SER A 342 -26.85 13.17 2.82
N PRO A 343 -27.58 12.08 3.14
CA PRO A 343 -27.21 10.71 2.84
C PRO A 343 -27.54 10.33 1.39
N LEU A 344 -26.73 9.46 0.83
CA LEU A 344 -26.88 8.85 -0.48
C LEU A 344 -28.15 7.97 -0.55
N PRO A 345 -28.88 7.98 -1.67
CA PRO A 345 -30.01 7.08 -1.85
C PRO A 345 -29.57 5.67 -2.22
N SER A 346 -30.23 4.69 -1.62
CA SER A 346 -30.07 3.26 -1.86
C SER A 346 -30.49 2.85 -3.29
N PRO A 347 -29.84 1.88 -3.92
CA PRO A 347 -30.26 1.38 -5.22
C PRO A 347 -31.50 0.48 -5.12
N VAL A 348 -32.45 0.73 -6.01
CA VAL A 348 -33.68 -0.01 -6.19
C VAL A 348 -33.39 -1.42 -6.72
N LYS A 349 -34.01 -2.42 -6.11
CA LYS A 349 -33.99 -3.83 -6.51
C LYS A 349 -34.78 -4.06 -7.79
N SER A 350 -34.22 -4.82 -8.73
CA SER A 350 -34.98 -5.55 -9.74
C SER A 350 -34.70 -7.05 -9.64
N PRO A 351 -35.70 -7.92 -9.81
CA PRO A 351 -35.58 -9.33 -9.50
C PRO A 351 -35.12 -10.13 -10.72
N ALA A 352 -34.00 -10.82 -10.61
CA ALA A 352 -33.67 -11.91 -11.50
C ALA A 352 -33.59 -13.21 -10.66
N ARG A 353 -34.47 -14.14 -10.97
CA ARG A 353 -34.43 -15.50 -10.42
C ARG A 353 -33.21 -16.24 -10.92
N THR A 354 -32.38 -16.71 -10.01
CA THR A 354 -31.35 -17.71 -10.26
C THR A 354 -31.61 -18.94 -9.39
N PRO A 355 -31.22 -20.15 -9.81
CA PRO A 355 -31.64 -21.40 -9.16
C PRO A 355 -30.95 -21.56 -7.80
N VAL A 356 -31.72 -22.11 -6.85
CA VAL A 356 -31.29 -22.44 -5.49
C VAL A 356 -30.17 -23.45 -5.54
N ALA A 357 -28.96 -23.01 -5.24
CA ALA A 357 -27.83 -23.89 -4.90
C ALA A 357 -27.96 -24.34 -3.43
N PRO A 358 -27.50 -25.55 -3.06
CA PRO A 358 -27.62 -26.09 -1.71
C PRO A 358 -26.92 -25.16 -0.71
N SER A 359 -27.50 -24.98 0.48
CA SER A 359 -27.01 -24.16 1.58
C SER A 359 -25.54 -24.47 1.88
N LYS A 360 -24.65 -23.61 1.45
CA LYS A 360 -23.24 -23.68 1.84
C LYS A 360 -23.14 -23.29 3.33
N GLY A 361 -22.50 -24.13 4.13
CA GLY A 361 -22.13 -23.82 5.50
C GLY A 361 -21.27 -22.54 5.60
N PRO A 362 -20.87 -22.09 6.80
CA PRO A 362 -20.03 -20.92 6.99
C PRO A 362 -18.80 -20.97 6.08
N CYS A 363 -18.57 -19.90 5.32
CA CYS A 363 -17.44 -19.87 4.38
C CYS A 363 -16.95 -18.45 4.11
N CYS A 364 -15.70 -18.36 3.66
CA CYS A 364 -15.08 -17.11 3.19
C CYS A 364 -14.40 -17.33 1.84
N THR A 365 -14.12 -16.25 1.13
CA THR A 365 -13.39 -16.25 -0.13
C THR A 365 -12.03 -15.60 0.11
N ALA A 366 -10.96 -16.22 -0.36
CA ALA A 366 -9.61 -15.69 -0.29
C ALA A 366 -9.47 -14.43 -1.16
N LEU A 367 -8.97 -13.35 -0.59
CA LEU A 367 -8.68 -12.10 -1.28
C LEU A 367 -7.26 -12.08 -1.85
N TYR A 368 -6.36 -12.87 -1.28
CA TYR A 368 -4.94 -12.95 -1.63
C TYR A 368 -4.44 -14.39 -1.45
N ASP A 369 -3.32 -14.71 -2.11
CA ASP A 369 -2.58 -15.95 -1.83
C ASP A 369 -2.04 -15.94 -0.41
N PHE A 370 -2.16 -17.05 0.29
CA PHE A 370 -1.53 -17.27 1.58
C PHE A 370 -0.75 -18.59 1.55
N ASP A 371 0.57 -18.49 1.72
CA ASP A 371 1.44 -19.65 1.79
C ASP A 371 1.73 -19.97 3.26
N ALA A 372 1.40 -21.21 3.68
CA ALA A 372 1.63 -21.69 5.03
C ALA A 372 3.14 -21.75 5.33
N GLU A 373 3.62 -20.94 6.28
CA GLU A 373 5.03 -20.91 6.71
C GLU A 373 5.26 -21.73 7.98
N ASN A 374 4.21 -21.95 8.79
CA ASN A 374 4.28 -22.65 10.06
C ASN A 374 3.43 -23.91 10.05
N GLN A 375 3.81 -24.87 10.90
CA GLN A 375 3.04 -26.09 11.07
C GLN A 375 1.66 -25.78 11.67
N GLY A 376 0.60 -26.14 10.95
CA GLY A 376 -0.79 -25.90 11.34
C GLY A 376 -1.45 -24.74 10.59
N GLU A 377 -0.74 -23.98 9.78
CA GLU A 377 -1.33 -22.98 8.90
C GLU A 377 -1.95 -23.61 7.65
N LEU A 378 -2.99 -22.96 7.12
CA LEU A 378 -3.73 -23.38 5.91
C LEU A 378 -3.34 -22.48 4.74
N GLY A 379 -2.52 -22.96 3.82
CA GLY A 379 -2.20 -22.27 2.58
C GLY A 379 -3.35 -22.36 1.57
N PHE A 380 -3.61 -21.27 0.83
CA PHE A 380 -4.63 -21.16 -0.21
C PHE A 380 -4.24 -20.10 -1.25
N LYS A 381 -4.97 -20.08 -2.36
CA LYS A 381 -4.79 -19.11 -3.44
C LYS A 381 -5.94 -18.10 -3.49
N GLU A 382 -5.70 -16.96 -4.11
CA GLU A 382 -6.71 -15.95 -4.35
C GLU A 382 -7.95 -16.56 -5.03
N ASN A 383 -9.14 -16.16 -4.58
CA ASN A 383 -10.45 -16.67 -4.99
C ASN A 383 -10.79 -18.10 -4.52
N ASP A 384 -9.95 -18.78 -3.72
CA ASP A 384 -10.33 -20.04 -3.08
C ASP A 384 -11.48 -19.80 -2.11
N VAL A 385 -12.45 -20.74 -2.13
CA VAL A 385 -13.55 -20.76 -1.16
C VAL A 385 -13.17 -21.67 -0.01
N ILE A 386 -13.03 -21.09 1.18
CA ILE A 386 -12.60 -21.76 2.40
C ILE A 386 -13.82 -21.96 3.30
N THR A 387 -14.05 -23.19 3.73
CA THR A 387 -15.09 -23.48 4.73
C THR A 387 -14.59 -23.06 6.10
N LEU A 388 -15.32 -22.18 6.79
CA LEU A 388 -14.98 -21.73 8.13
C LEU A 388 -15.39 -22.77 9.16
N ILE A 389 -14.49 -23.10 10.09
CA ILE A 389 -14.71 -24.05 11.19
C ILE A 389 -14.90 -23.27 12.49
N SER A 390 -13.96 -22.40 12.84
CA SER A 390 -14.02 -21.60 14.06
C SER A 390 -13.29 -20.26 13.90
N LYS A 391 -13.60 -19.30 14.78
CA LYS A 391 -12.80 -18.10 15.00
C LYS A 391 -11.88 -18.37 16.18
N VAL A 392 -10.57 -18.37 15.93
CA VAL A 392 -9.55 -18.70 16.94
C VAL A 392 -9.30 -17.51 17.87
N ASP A 393 -9.11 -16.31 17.27
CA ASP A 393 -8.95 -15.04 17.98
C ASP A 393 -9.40 -13.88 17.08
N GLU A 394 -9.01 -12.64 17.43
CA GLU A 394 -9.37 -11.43 16.67
C GLU A 394 -8.73 -11.36 15.29
N ASN A 395 -7.64 -12.11 15.06
CA ASN A 395 -6.83 -12.04 13.84
C ASN A 395 -6.84 -13.34 13.03
N TRP A 396 -7.31 -14.48 13.59
CA TRP A 396 -7.17 -15.80 12.99
C TRP A 396 -8.48 -16.59 12.94
N PHE A 397 -8.74 -17.20 11.78
CA PHE A 397 -9.73 -18.24 11.58
C PHE A 397 -9.10 -19.62 11.49
N GLU A 398 -9.89 -20.63 11.82
CA GLU A 398 -9.66 -22.01 11.45
C GLU A 398 -10.63 -22.39 10.34
N GLY A 399 -10.14 -23.03 9.29
CA GLY A 399 -10.98 -23.44 8.17
C GLY A 399 -10.37 -24.57 7.37
N SER A 400 -11.10 -24.96 6.32
CA SER A 400 -10.71 -26.06 5.43
C SER A 400 -10.87 -25.68 3.96
N VAL A 401 -9.83 -25.98 3.18
CA VAL A 401 -9.83 -25.85 1.71
C VAL A 401 -9.10 -27.05 1.09
N ASN A 402 -9.63 -27.59 0.01
CA ASN A 402 -9.03 -28.73 -0.72
C ASN A 402 -8.71 -29.95 0.17
N GLY A 403 -9.53 -30.19 1.21
CA GLY A 403 -9.35 -31.31 2.13
C GLY A 403 -8.26 -31.15 3.18
N LYS A 404 -7.62 -29.96 3.25
CA LYS A 404 -6.68 -29.59 4.31
C LYS A 404 -7.35 -28.64 5.28
N THR A 405 -7.01 -28.76 6.56
CA THR A 405 -7.53 -27.92 7.65
C THR A 405 -6.36 -27.22 8.33
N GLY A 406 -6.55 -25.97 8.71
CA GLY A 406 -5.53 -25.19 9.43
C GLY A 406 -5.95 -23.75 9.71
N TYR A 407 -5.03 -22.99 10.23
CA TYR A 407 -5.23 -21.60 10.65
C TYR A 407 -4.79 -20.62 9.56
N PHE A 408 -5.51 -19.49 9.45
CA PHE A 408 -5.18 -18.45 8.50
C PHE A 408 -5.66 -17.06 8.97
N PRO A 409 -5.02 -15.98 8.51
CA PRO A 409 -5.35 -14.62 8.94
C PRO A 409 -6.69 -14.14 8.38
N ILE A 410 -7.51 -13.50 9.23
CA ILE A 410 -8.81 -12.90 8.86
C ILE A 410 -8.66 -11.85 7.77
N SER A 411 -7.55 -11.09 7.77
CA SER A 411 -7.27 -10.04 6.80
C SER A 411 -7.03 -10.51 5.37
N TYR A 412 -6.85 -11.83 5.16
CA TYR A 412 -6.61 -12.41 3.83
C TYR A 412 -7.89 -12.92 3.16
N VAL A 413 -9.02 -12.84 3.84
CA VAL A 413 -10.28 -13.40 3.36
C VAL A 413 -11.46 -12.45 3.53
N GLN A 414 -12.46 -12.61 2.67
CA GLN A 414 -13.77 -11.97 2.82
C GLN A 414 -14.80 -13.01 3.25
N VAL A 415 -15.40 -12.81 4.42
CA VAL A 415 -16.46 -13.70 4.93
C VAL A 415 -17.69 -13.59 4.04
N THR A 416 -18.08 -14.71 3.42
CA THR A 416 -19.26 -14.80 2.54
C THR A 416 -20.49 -15.28 3.32
N VAL A 417 -20.31 -16.27 4.19
CA VAL A 417 -21.33 -16.76 5.13
C VAL A 417 -20.69 -16.84 6.52
N PRO A 418 -21.14 -16.06 7.50
CA PRO A 418 -20.53 -16.00 8.81
C PRO A 418 -20.78 -17.26 9.63
N LEU A 419 -19.93 -17.47 10.64
CA LEU A 419 -20.13 -18.50 11.66
C LEU A 419 -21.38 -18.18 12.51
N PRO A 420 -22.12 -19.18 13.00
CA PRO A 420 -23.39 -18.98 13.73
C PRO A 420 -23.29 -18.14 15.03
N ASN A 421 -22.07 -17.91 15.54
CA ASN A 421 -21.80 -17.21 16.80
C ASN A 421 -20.85 -16.01 16.59
N MET A 422 -20.88 -15.41 15.43
CA MET A 422 -20.07 -14.22 15.10
C MET A 422 -20.90 -12.95 15.24
#